data_6fc309e17b1c23b16a21b428fd2100b7
#
_entry.id   6fc309e17b1c23b16a21b428fd2100b7
#
_cell.length_a   1.000
_cell.length_b   1.000
_cell.length_c   1.000
_cell.angle_alpha   90.00
_cell.angle_beta   90.00
_cell.angle_gamma   90.00
#
_symmetry.space_group_name_H-M   'P 1'
#
loop_
_entity.id
_entity.type
_entity.pdbx_description
1 polymer ?
#
loop_
_entity_poly.entity_id
_entity_poly.type
_entity_poly.pdbx_seq_one_letter_code
_entity_poly.pdbx_strand_id
1 'polypeptide(L)'
;MLKTFSIGGVHPHENKLSAHQPIITAEVPAKAVILLGQHIGAPAKPVVAKGDVVKVGTRIAEPAGFVSAAIHSSVSGKVAKIDTIVDASGYAKPAIFIDVEGDECEETIDRSKTLVKECDLSAEEIVKKIADAGIVGLGGACFPTQVKLCPPPSFKAECVIINAVECEPYLTADHQLMLEHAEEIMVGVSILMKAVKVNKAFIGIENNKPDAIQLMTKVASSYAGIEVVPLKVKYPQGGEKQLIDAITKRQVASGALPISTGAVVQNVGTAFAVYEAVQKNKPLFERVITVTGKSVARPSNFLARIGTPMKQLIDACGGLPEDTGKVIGGGPMMGKALVNIDVPTAKGSSGILIMNRKEAKRGEAQTCIRCAKCVSACPMGLEPYLLGALSENGDFETMEKERIMDCIECGSCQFTCPANRPLLDYCRLGKGKVGAMIRARQAKK
;
A
#
# COMPACT_ATOMS: atom_id res chain seq x y z
N MET A 1 -20.20 -13.44 -16.31
CA MET A 1 -19.15 -14.16 -15.53
C MET A 1 -18.24 -13.11 -14.91
N LEU A 2 -17.91 -13.21 -13.60
CA LEU A 2 -17.00 -12.29 -12.92
C LEU A 2 -15.60 -12.32 -13.55
N LYS A 3 -14.98 -11.14 -13.75
CA LYS A 3 -13.62 -11.05 -14.28
C LYS A 3 -12.59 -11.47 -13.25
N THR A 4 -11.47 -12.03 -13.69
CA THR A 4 -10.33 -12.42 -12.86
C THR A 4 -9.08 -12.58 -13.73
N PHE A 5 -7.90 -12.58 -13.11
CA PHE A 5 -6.63 -12.86 -13.79
C PHE A 5 -6.49 -14.34 -14.13
N SER A 6 -5.65 -14.63 -15.14
CA SER A 6 -5.60 -15.93 -15.82
C SER A 6 -4.79 -16.99 -15.08
N ILE A 7 -3.61 -16.66 -14.56
CA ILE A 7 -2.60 -17.62 -14.07
C ILE A 7 -2.50 -17.59 -12.55
N GLY A 8 -2.43 -18.76 -11.92
CA GLY A 8 -2.15 -18.91 -10.51
C GLY A 8 -3.25 -18.42 -9.57
N GLY A 9 -2.83 -18.04 -8.37
CA GLY A 9 -3.71 -17.54 -7.30
C GLY A 9 -4.17 -18.60 -6.32
N VAL A 10 -4.63 -18.14 -5.16
CA VAL A 10 -5.11 -18.97 -4.04
C VAL A 10 -6.38 -18.36 -3.43
N HIS A 11 -7.04 -19.09 -2.54
CA HIS A 11 -8.27 -18.65 -1.85
C HIS A 11 -8.07 -18.75 -0.32
N PRO A 12 -7.37 -17.79 0.31
CA PRO A 12 -7.27 -17.75 1.77
C PRO A 12 -8.62 -17.38 2.40
N HIS A 13 -8.84 -17.78 3.66
CA HIS A 13 -10.00 -17.30 4.43
C HIS A 13 -9.94 -15.78 4.58
N GLU A 14 -11.02 -15.11 4.28
CA GLU A 14 -11.08 -13.65 4.19
C GLU A 14 -10.93 -12.94 5.54
N ASN A 15 -11.59 -13.49 6.60
CA ASN A 15 -11.53 -13.00 7.98
C ASN A 15 -11.70 -11.46 8.11
N LYS A 16 -12.65 -10.86 7.39
CA LYS A 16 -12.90 -9.41 7.37
C LYS A 16 -13.60 -8.93 8.66
N LEU A 17 -12.97 -9.12 9.82
CA LEU A 17 -13.59 -8.96 11.15
C LEU A 17 -13.99 -7.53 11.50
N SER A 18 -13.36 -6.52 10.88
CA SER A 18 -13.67 -5.10 11.02
C SER A 18 -14.55 -4.55 9.88
N ALA A 19 -15.12 -5.42 9.01
CA ALA A 19 -16.05 -4.99 7.98
C ALA A 19 -17.29 -4.32 8.61
N HIS A 20 -17.83 -3.31 7.92
CA HIS A 20 -19.00 -2.53 8.35
C HIS A 20 -18.84 -1.75 9.68
N GLN A 21 -17.61 -1.69 10.22
CA GLN A 21 -17.32 -0.79 11.33
C GLN A 21 -16.90 0.58 10.75
N PRO A 22 -17.48 1.70 11.23
CA PRO A 22 -17.15 3.03 10.74
C PRO A 22 -15.66 3.34 10.99
N ILE A 23 -15.12 4.25 10.18
CA ILE A 23 -13.77 4.75 10.38
C ILE A 23 -13.76 5.62 11.64
N ILE A 24 -12.93 5.27 12.60
CA ILE A 24 -12.75 5.99 13.87
C ILE A 24 -11.54 6.92 13.72
N THR A 25 -11.69 8.21 14.00
CA THR A 25 -10.53 9.10 14.11
C THR A 25 -9.70 8.71 15.32
N ALA A 26 -8.45 8.32 15.11
CA ALA A 26 -7.53 7.99 16.19
C ALA A 26 -7.16 9.25 16.99
N GLU A 27 -6.91 9.09 18.27
CA GLU A 27 -6.37 10.16 19.10
C GLU A 27 -5.00 10.62 18.57
N VAL A 28 -4.74 11.92 18.63
CA VAL A 28 -3.44 12.49 18.26
C VAL A 28 -2.40 11.99 19.28
N PRO A 29 -1.26 11.44 18.84
CA PRO A 29 -0.25 10.92 19.76
C PRO A 29 0.46 12.06 20.52
N ALA A 30 0.89 11.82 21.76
CA ALA A 30 1.70 12.80 22.49
C ALA A 30 3.08 13.04 21.83
N LYS A 31 3.57 12.07 21.09
CA LYS A 31 4.79 12.16 20.28
C LYS A 31 4.57 11.50 18.93
N ALA A 32 4.92 12.19 17.86
CA ALA A 32 4.91 11.63 16.52
C ALA A 32 6.34 11.36 16.03
N VAL A 33 6.54 10.20 15.38
CA VAL A 33 7.83 9.83 14.79
C VAL A 33 7.64 9.61 13.30
N ILE A 34 8.11 10.54 12.49
CA ILE A 34 7.85 10.54 11.05
C ILE A 34 9.10 10.07 10.31
N LEU A 35 8.99 8.87 9.70
CA LEU A 35 10.09 8.27 8.93
C LEU A 35 10.41 9.09 7.67
N LEU A 36 11.69 9.22 7.31
CA LEU A 36 12.13 9.89 6.07
C LEU A 36 12.05 8.97 4.85
N GLY A 37 12.05 7.64 5.05
CA GLY A 37 11.93 6.62 4.00
C GLY A 37 10.56 5.96 3.99
N GLN A 38 9.51 6.68 3.56
CA GLN A 38 8.12 6.18 3.52
C GLN A 38 7.64 5.74 2.13
N HIS A 39 8.55 5.62 1.16
CA HIS A 39 8.24 5.30 -0.24
C HIS A 39 9.41 4.57 -0.92
N ILE A 40 9.16 3.97 -2.06
CA ILE A 40 10.21 3.44 -2.93
C ILE A 40 10.99 4.61 -3.55
N GLY A 41 12.29 4.42 -3.70
CA GLY A 41 13.23 5.41 -4.25
C GLY A 41 14.13 6.03 -3.18
N ALA A 42 14.65 7.22 -3.44
CA ALA A 42 15.53 7.92 -2.52
C ALA A 42 14.74 8.44 -1.31
N PRO A 43 15.18 8.18 -0.06
CA PRO A 43 14.54 8.78 1.12
C PRO A 43 14.51 10.30 1.02
N ALA A 44 13.44 10.90 1.54
CA ALA A 44 13.32 12.36 1.57
C ALA A 44 14.39 12.99 2.48
N LYS A 45 14.79 14.23 2.17
CA LYS A 45 15.76 15.00 2.95
C LYS A 45 15.02 15.94 3.91
N PRO A 46 15.35 15.96 5.21
CA PRO A 46 14.71 16.86 6.16
C PRO A 46 15.03 18.33 5.80
N VAL A 47 14.04 19.20 5.96
CA VAL A 47 14.14 20.66 5.77
C VAL A 47 13.89 21.42 7.06
N VAL A 48 13.72 20.70 8.17
CA VAL A 48 13.54 21.23 9.53
C VAL A 48 14.71 20.83 10.41
N ALA A 49 14.91 21.57 11.51
CA ALA A 49 15.93 21.33 12.51
C ALA A 49 15.30 21.14 13.91
N LYS A 50 16.11 20.66 14.86
CA LYS A 50 15.71 20.58 16.28
C LYS A 50 15.31 21.97 16.78
N GLY A 51 14.12 22.06 17.35
CA GLY A 51 13.57 23.28 17.93
C GLY A 51 12.58 24.00 17.03
N ASP A 52 12.49 23.64 15.73
CA ASP A 52 11.51 24.23 14.82
C ASP A 52 10.09 23.89 15.25
N VAL A 53 9.19 24.87 15.12
CA VAL A 53 7.75 24.70 15.36
C VAL A 53 7.11 24.34 14.03
N VAL A 54 6.26 23.32 14.04
CA VAL A 54 5.54 22.83 12.87
C VAL A 54 4.04 22.74 13.14
N LYS A 55 3.24 22.92 12.11
CA LYS A 55 1.78 22.69 12.10
C LYS A 55 1.46 21.41 11.36
N VAL A 56 0.24 20.91 11.52
CA VAL A 56 -0.28 19.83 10.66
C VAL A 56 -0.27 20.29 9.20
N GLY A 57 0.42 19.54 8.34
CA GLY A 57 0.59 19.91 6.94
C GLY A 57 1.88 20.67 6.61
N THR A 58 2.65 21.15 7.59
CA THR A 58 3.97 21.77 7.33
C THR A 58 4.88 20.77 6.62
N ARG A 59 5.50 21.16 5.50
CA ARG A 59 6.49 20.32 4.81
C ARG A 59 7.75 20.21 5.66
N ILE A 60 8.09 19.00 6.08
CA ILE A 60 9.24 18.72 6.95
C ILE A 60 10.37 17.98 6.25
N ALA A 61 10.12 17.43 5.05
CA ALA A 61 11.16 16.86 4.21
C ALA A 61 10.82 16.98 2.72
N GLU A 62 11.85 17.18 1.90
CA GLU A 62 11.76 17.33 0.45
C GLU A 62 12.16 16.05 -0.30
N PRO A 63 11.63 15.83 -1.52
CA PRO A 63 12.08 14.73 -2.37
C PRO A 63 13.58 14.83 -2.67
N ALA A 64 14.28 13.69 -2.60
CA ALA A 64 15.72 13.62 -2.87
C ALA A 64 16.06 13.24 -4.32
N GLY A 65 15.05 13.15 -5.20
CA GLY A 65 15.22 12.79 -6.61
C GLY A 65 13.89 12.58 -7.31
N PHE A 66 13.92 12.14 -8.58
CA PHE A 66 12.70 11.92 -9.36
C PHE A 66 11.76 10.87 -8.74
N VAL A 67 12.31 9.74 -8.28
CA VAL A 67 11.56 8.73 -7.52
C VAL A 67 11.76 9.00 -6.04
N SER A 68 11.01 9.96 -5.53
CA SER A 68 10.97 10.38 -4.13
C SER A 68 9.67 11.15 -3.89
N ALA A 69 9.26 11.37 -2.65
CA ALA A 69 8.05 12.11 -2.30
C ALA A 69 8.29 13.02 -1.09
N ALA A 70 7.64 14.18 -1.09
CA ALA A 70 7.63 15.08 0.05
C ALA A 70 7.00 14.44 1.29
N ILE A 71 7.42 14.90 2.46
CA ILE A 71 6.87 14.47 3.75
C ILE A 71 6.39 15.70 4.52
N HIS A 72 5.21 15.59 5.09
CA HIS A 72 4.57 16.65 5.85
C HIS A 72 4.38 16.21 7.31
N SER A 73 4.40 17.19 8.21
CA SER A 73 4.04 16.92 9.59
C SER A 73 2.58 16.52 9.69
N SER A 74 2.34 15.45 10.40
CA SER A 74 0.98 14.97 10.71
C SER A 74 0.41 15.62 11.96
N VAL A 75 1.21 16.37 12.70
CA VAL A 75 0.89 16.95 14.00
C VAL A 75 1.43 18.39 14.08
N SER A 76 0.86 19.19 14.99
CA SER A 76 1.46 20.45 15.43
C SER A 76 2.35 20.20 16.64
N GLY A 77 3.38 21.03 16.81
CA GLY A 77 4.31 20.91 17.91
C GLY A 77 5.74 21.30 17.57
N LYS A 78 6.69 20.80 18.32
CA LYS A 78 8.10 21.16 18.22
C LYS A 78 8.95 19.97 17.81
N VAL A 79 9.82 20.16 16.83
CA VAL A 79 10.81 19.14 16.44
C VAL A 79 11.79 18.90 17.59
N ALA A 80 11.68 17.74 18.21
CA ALA A 80 12.53 17.36 19.35
C ALA A 80 13.93 16.95 18.93
N LYS A 81 14.02 16.17 17.84
CA LYS A 81 15.29 15.70 17.25
C LYS A 81 15.06 15.07 15.88
N ILE A 82 16.17 14.95 15.11
CA ILE A 82 16.25 14.09 13.94
C ILE A 82 17.23 12.97 14.30
N ASP A 83 16.78 11.72 14.22
CA ASP A 83 17.53 10.56 14.70
C ASP A 83 17.03 9.30 13.98
N THR A 84 17.49 8.12 14.40
CA THR A 84 17.01 6.86 13.87
C THR A 84 15.99 6.19 14.79
N ILE A 85 15.07 5.42 14.20
CA ILE A 85 14.15 4.52 14.91
C ILE A 85 14.07 3.19 14.16
N VAL A 86 13.80 2.11 14.87
CA VAL A 86 13.48 0.81 14.24
C VAL A 86 12.09 0.91 13.61
N ASP A 87 12.01 0.68 12.31
CA ASP A 87 10.74 0.68 11.57
C ASP A 87 10.06 -0.71 11.59
N ALA A 88 8.90 -0.81 10.95
CA ALA A 88 8.16 -2.06 10.83
C ALA A 88 8.93 -3.20 10.12
N SER A 89 10.02 -2.91 9.43
CA SER A 89 10.90 -3.92 8.82
C SER A 89 11.97 -4.46 9.75
N GLY A 90 12.11 -3.89 10.95
CA GLY A 90 13.10 -4.27 11.96
C GLY A 90 14.47 -3.61 11.79
N TYR A 91 14.60 -2.62 10.90
CA TYR A 91 15.84 -1.89 10.66
C TYR A 91 15.78 -0.45 11.15
N ALA A 92 16.90 0.07 11.63
CA ALA A 92 17.03 1.47 12.00
C ALA A 92 16.89 2.36 10.74
N LYS A 93 15.99 3.34 10.81
CA LYS A 93 15.68 4.28 9.73
C LYS A 93 15.67 5.71 10.24
N PRO A 94 16.16 6.68 9.44
CA PRO A 94 16.10 8.10 9.81
C PRO A 94 14.64 8.56 9.97
N ALA A 95 14.40 9.35 11.03
CA ALA A 95 13.09 9.89 11.36
C ALA A 95 13.18 11.26 12.02
N ILE A 96 12.12 12.03 11.91
CA ILE A 96 11.90 13.30 12.62
C ILE A 96 10.97 12.98 13.81
N PHE A 97 11.41 13.38 15.00
CA PHE A 97 10.67 13.23 16.26
C PHE A 97 10.03 14.57 16.61
N ILE A 98 8.73 14.58 16.86
CA ILE A 98 7.96 15.78 17.17
C ILE A 98 7.26 15.57 18.51
N ASP A 99 7.54 16.44 19.48
CA ASP A 99 6.75 16.57 20.70
C ASP A 99 5.49 17.37 20.32
N VAL A 100 4.32 16.75 20.55
CA VAL A 100 3.05 17.26 20.02
C VAL A 100 2.47 18.30 20.97
N GLU A 101 2.08 19.45 20.40
CA GLU A 101 1.45 20.55 21.10
C GLU A 101 0.28 21.05 20.25
N GLY A 102 -0.97 20.88 20.75
CA GLY A 102 -2.19 21.27 20.03
C GLY A 102 -2.51 20.41 18.79
N ASP A 103 -3.34 20.91 17.91
CA ASP A 103 -3.69 20.32 16.59
C ASP A 103 -3.92 21.44 15.54
N GLU A 104 -2.99 22.40 15.50
CA GLU A 104 -3.05 23.50 14.55
C GLU A 104 -2.64 23.03 13.14
N CYS A 105 -3.49 23.36 12.15
CA CYS A 105 -3.23 23.07 10.75
C CYS A 105 -2.66 24.30 10.02
N GLU A 106 -1.94 24.04 8.92
CA GLU A 106 -1.63 25.10 7.96
C GLU A 106 -2.94 25.73 7.44
N GLU A 107 -2.99 27.05 7.34
CA GLU A 107 -4.19 27.83 6.96
C GLU A 107 -4.66 27.50 5.53
N THR A 108 -3.79 27.02 4.68
CA THR A 108 -4.07 26.65 3.29
C THR A 108 -4.87 25.36 3.16
N ILE A 109 -4.99 24.56 4.22
CA ILE A 109 -5.73 23.29 4.22
C ILE A 109 -7.21 23.53 4.44
N ASP A 110 -8.03 23.18 3.46
CA ASP A 110 -9.49 23.21 3.62
C ASP A 110 -9.97 21.98 4.41
N ARG A 111 -10.40 22.22 5.64
CA ARG A 111 -10.96 21.19 6.55
C ARG A 111 -12.49 21.06 6.46
N SER A 112 -13.14 21.82 5.58
CA SER A 112 -14.58 21.73 5.41
C SER A 112 -15.00 20.35 4.85
N LYS A 113 -16.20 19.91 5.20
CA LYS A 113 -16.81 18.70 4.64
C LYS A 113 -17.47 18.94 3.27
N THR A 114 -17.38 20.15 2.72
CA THR A 114 -17.98 20.49 1.44
C THR A 114 -17.28 19.74 0.32
N LEU A 115 -18.03 18.97 -0.47
CA LEU A 115 -17.51 18.29 -1.63
C LEU A 115 -17.23 19.30 -2.75
N VAL A 116 -15.98 19.33 -3.26
CA VAL A 116 -15.57 20.15 -4.40
C VAL A 116 -15.42 19.24 -5.60
N LYS A 117 -16.38 19.30 -6.54
CA LYS A 117 -16.41 18.38 -7.70
C LYS A 117 -15.56 18.86 -8.85
N GLU A 118 -15.61 20.14 -9.15
CA GLU A 118 -14.94 20.72 -10.32
C GLU A 118 -13.43 20.91 -10.07
N CYS A 119 -12.63 20.60 -11.06
CA CYS A 119 -11.19 20.79 -11.05
C CYS A 119 -10.76 21.54 -12.32
N ASP A 120 -10.46 22.83 -12.18
CA ASP A 120 -10.06 23.69 -13.32
C ASP A 120 -8.56 23.60 -13.65
N LEU A 121 -7.77 22.93 -12.79
CA LEU A 121 -6.33 22.81 -12.96
C LEU A 121 -5.96 22.05 -14.24
N SER A 122 -4.87 22.42 -14.90
CA SER A 122 -4.25 21.66 -15.97
C SER A 122 -3.68 20.33 -15.48
N ALA A 123 -3.36 19.41 -16.37
CA ALA A 123 -2.74 18.13 -16.03
C ALA A 123 -1.40 18.31 -15.32
N GLU A 124 -0.62 19.29 -15.76
CA GLU A 124 0.70 19.63 -15.19
C GLU A 124 0.57 20.19 -13.77
N GLU A 125 -0.40 21.05 -13.52
CA GLU A 125 -0.71 21.62 -12.19
C GLU A 125 -1.20 20.54 -11.23
N ILE A 126 -2.05 19.62 -11.70
CA ILE A 126 -2.51 18.45 -10.91
C ILE A 126 -1.32 17.60 -10.48
N VAL A 127 -0.44 17.23 -11.41
CA VAL A 127 0.76 16.42 -11.10
C VAL A 127 1.65 17.13 -10.10
N LYS A 128 1.85 18.46 -10.25
CA LYS A 128 2.61 19.26 -9.30
C LYS A 128 1.98 19.26 -7.91
N LYS A 129 0.65 19.49 -7.79
CA LYS A 129 -0.04 19.43 -6.49
C LYS A 129 0.09 18.07 -5.81
N ILE A 130 -0.05 16.97 -6.58
CA ILE A 130 0.13 15.60 -6.09
C ILE A 130 1.56 15.38 -5.57
N ALA A 131 2.57 15.86 -6.31
CA ALA A 131 3.97 15.79 -5.90
C ALA A 131 4.23 16.61 -4.62
N ASP A 132 3.74 17.85 -4.60
CA ASP A 132 3.89 18.78 -3.48
C ASP A 132 3.20 18.26 -2.21
N ALA A 133 2.06 17.59 -2.34
CA ALA A 133 1.34 16.97 -1.24
C ALA A 133 1.94 15.62 -0.78
N GLY A 134 2.98 15.14 -1.45
CA GLY A 134 3.67 13.91 -1.11
C GLY A 134 2.82 12.65 -1.24
N ILE A 135 1.92 12.59 -2.23
CA ILE A 135 1.03 11.45 -2.44
C ILE A 135 1.83 10.25 -2.98
N VAL A 136 1.62 9.09 -2.36
CA VAL A 136 2.20 7.81 -2.75
C VAL A 136 1.12 6.75 -2.89
N GLY A 137 1.45 5.63 -3.53
CA GLY A 137 0.54 4.49 -3.65
C GLY A 137 0.24 3.86 -2.28
N LEU A 138 -1.02 3.89 -1.83
CA LEU A 138 -1.44 3.46 -0.50
C LEU A 138 -1.78 1.97 -0.38
N GLY A 139 -1.88 1.26 -1.51
CA GLY A 139 -2.25 -0.16 -1.55
C GLY A 139 -1.06 -1.13 -1.68
N GLY A 140 0.17 -0.70 -1.41
CA GLY A 140 1.31 -1.60 -1.61
C GLY A 140 2.67 -0.95 -1.39
N ALA A 141 3.49 -0.90 -2.44
CA ALA A 141 4.90 -0.53 -2.37
C ALA A 141 5.19 0.96 -2.13
N CYS A 142 4.19 1.81 -1.91
CA CYS A 142 4.35 3.25 -1.71
C CYS A 142 5.13 3.95 -2.83
N PHE A 143 4.90 3.57 -4.07
CA PHE A 143 5.54 4.23 -5.21
C PHE A 143 4.98 5.66 -5.35
N PRO A 144 5.84 6.68 -5.55
CA PRO A 144 5.39 8.07 -5.68
C PRO A 144 4.38 8.25 -6.82
N THR A 145 3.20 8.80 -6.51
CA THR A 145 2.07 8.86 -7.45
C THR A 145 2.39 9.73 -8.67
N GLN A 146 3.04 10.88 -8.48
CA GLN A 146 3.43 11.77 -9.57
C GLN A 146 4.28 11.07 -10.64
N VAL A 147 5.12 10.10 -10.25
CA VAL A 147 5.96 9.36 -11.22
C VAL A 147 5.11 8.48 -12.13
N LYS A 148 4.05 7.85 -11.59
CA LYS A 148 3.09 7.06 -12.40
C LYS A 148 2.27 7.95 -13.35
N LEU A 149 2.05 9.21 -13.00
CA LEU A 149 1.30 10.16 -13.82
C LEU A 149 2.16 10.85 -14.89
N CYS A 150 3.49 10.64 -14.87
CA CYS A 150 4.44 11.11 -15.89
C CYS A 150 5.03 9.91 -16.65
N PRO A 151 4.25 9.22 -17.50
CA PRO A 151 4.76 8.08 -18.26
C PRO A 151 5.92 8.48 -19.17
N PRO A 152 6.89 7.57 -19.40
CA PRO A 152 7.95 7.82 -20.40
C PRO A 152 7.35 8.17 -21.77
N PRO A 153 8.01 9.04 -22.56
CA PRO A 153 7.47 9.52 -23.86
C PRO A 153 7.10 8.41 -24.86
N SER A 154 7.72 7.24 -24.73
CA SER A 154 7.44 6.05 -25.56
C SER A 154 6.11 5.36 -25.24
N PHE A 155 5.45 5.72 -24.14
CA PHE A 155 4.20 5.10 -23.71
C PHE A 155 3.08 6.12 -23.60
N LYS A 156 1.87 5.70 -23.94
CA LYS A 156 0.66 6.52 -23.81
C LYS A 156 -0.32 5.79 -22.88
N ALA A 157 -0.88 6.53 -21.92
CA ALA A 157 -1.98 6.04 -21.13
C ALA A 157 -3.26 5.94 -21.98
N GLU A 158 -4.02 4.87 -21.81
CA GLU A 158 -5.33 4.64 -22.43
C GLU A 158 -6.45 4.64 -21.39
N CYS A 159 -6.14 4.21 -20.17
CA CYS A 159 -7.09 4.20 -19.06
C CYS A 159 -6.40 4.30 -17.70
N VAL A 160 -7.19 4.73 -16.71
CA VAL A 160 -6.86 4.60 -15.29
C VAL A 160 -7.54 3.34 -14.74
N ILE A 161 -6.84 2.58 -13.91
CA ILE A 161 -7.43 1.46 -13.16
C ILE A 161 -7.30 1.75 -11.68
N ILE A 162 -8.43 1.82 -10.99
CA ILE A 162 -8.47 1.97 -9.54
C ILE A 162 -8.55 0.59 -8.90
N ASN A 163 -7.53 0.27 -8.12
CA ASN A 163 -7.44 -0.92 -7.32
C ASN A 163 -8.22 -0.72 -6.01
N ALA A 164 -9.45 -1.19 -5.98
CA ALA A 164 -10.33 -1.23 -4.84
C ALA A 164 -10.62 -2.67 -4.40
N VAL A 165 -9.70 -3.57 -4.72
CA VAL A 165 -9.83 -5.02 -4.55
C VAL A 165 -9.71 -5.43 -3.08
N GLU A 166 -8.70 -4.91 -2.37
CA GLU A 166 -8.36 -5.25 -0.97
C GLU A 166 -8.37 -6.78 -0.72
N CYS A 167 -7.56 -7.51 -1.54
CA CYS A 167 -7.51 -8.96 -1.50
C CYS A 167 -6.76 -9.56 -0.31
N GLU A 168 -5.97 -8.76 0.44
CA GLU A 168 -5.33 -9.22 1.67
C GLU A 168 -6.37 -9.62 2.70
N PRO A 169 -6.31 -10.85 3.26
CA PRO A 169 -7.20 -11.24 4.35
C PRO A 169 -7.11 -10.26 5.53
N TYR A 170 -8.17 -10.16 6.30
CA TYR A 170 -8.34 -9.32 7.47
C TYR A 170 -8.48 -7.81 7.21
N LEU A 171 -7.87 -7.24 6.17
CA LEU A 171 -7.89 -5.80 5.92
C LEU A 171 -9.25 -5.34 5.38
N THR A 172 -9.73 -4.19 5.87
CA THR A 172 -11.04 -3.60 5.51
C THR A 172 -10.99 -2.07 5.37
N ALA A 173 -9.78 -1.49 5.39
CA ALA A 173 -9.58 -0.04 5.31
C ALA A 173 -10.10 0.55 3.98
N ASP A 174 -9.77 -0.08 2.84
CA ASP A 174 -10.22 0.37 1.52
C ASP A 174 -11.72 0.12 1.32
N HIS A 175 -12.27 -1.00 1.86
CA HIS A 175 -13.70 -1.28 1.83
C HIS A 175 -14.48 -0.19 2.57
N GLN A 176 -14.09 0.12 3.81
CA GLN A 176 -14.80 1.12 4.60
C GLN A 176 -14.64 2.52 4.02
N LEU A 177 -13.46 2.84 3.46
CA LEU A 177 -13.22 4.11 2.78
C LEU A 177 -14.17 4.31 1.58
N MET A 178 -14.43 3.25 0.79
CA MET A 178 -15.41 3.31 -0.31
C MET A 178 -16.83 3.60 0.18
N LEU A 179 -17.21 3.04 1.34
CA LEU A 179 -18.56 3.25 1.89
C LEU A 179 -18.76 4.66 2.44
N GLU A 180 -17.73 5.27 3.02
CA GLU A 180 -17.84 6.58 3.67
C GLU A 180 -17.48 7.76 2.74
N HIS A 181 -16.65 7.55 1.70
CA HIS A 181 -16.07 8.60 0.85
C HIS A 181 -16.23 8.33 -0.65
N ALA A 182 -17.35 7.72 -1.05
CA ALA A 182 -17.56 7.33 -2.45
C ALA A 182 -17.49 8.51 -3.44
N GLU A 183 -18.06 9.66 -3.11
CA GLU A 183 -18.08 10.86 -3.97
C GLU A 183 -16.69 11.46 -4.10
N GLU A 184 -15.96 11.61 -3.00
CA GLU A 184 -14.58 12.14 -2.98
C GLU A 184 -13.63 11.24 -3.80
N ILE A 185 -13.81 9.92 -3.68
CA ILE A 185 -13.06 8.95 -4.49
C ILE A 185 -13.34 9.16 -5.97
N MET A 186 -14.61 9.34 -6.39
CA MET A 186 -14.95 9.55 -7.80
C MET A 186 -14.35 10.84 -8.35
N VAL A 187 -14.36 11.92 -7.57
CA VAL A 187 -13.67 13.16 -7.95
C VAL A 187 -12.17 12.91 -8.09
N GLY A 188 -11.54 12.20 -7.15
CA GLY A 188 -10.13 11.82 -7.22
C GLY A 188 -9.81 10.98 -8.46
N VAL A 189 -10.69 10.06 -8.86
CA VAL A 189 -10.55 9.28 -10.11
C VAL A 189 -10.62 10.20 -11.33
N SER A 190 -11.56 11.14 -11.36
CA SER A 190 -11.70 12.12 -12.46
C SER A 190 -10.46 13.01 -12.58
N ILE A 191 -9.88 13.43 -11.44
CA ILE A 191 -8.63 14.19 -11.40
C ILE A 191 -7.46 13.35 -11.96
N LEU A 192 -7.36 12.07 -11.58
CA LEU A 192 -6.35 11.16 -12.12
C LEU A 192 -6.50 10.95 -13.62
N MET A 193 -7.73 10.81 -14.13
CA MET A 193 -8.00 10.73 -15.57
C MET A 193 -7.52 11.99 -16.30
N LYS A 194 -7.81 13.17 -15.74
CA LYS A 194 -7.37 14.47 -16.27
C LYS A 194 -5.85 14.59 -16.29
N ALA A 195 -5.18 14.16 -15.21
CA ALA A 195 -3.72 14.20 -15.08
C ALA A 195 -3.00 13.39 -16.17
N VAL A 196 -3.52 12.22 -16.55
CA VAL A 196 -2.94 11.36 -17.59
C VAL A 196 -3.62 11.51 -18.97
N LYS A 197 -4.55 12.48 -19.09
CA LYS A 197 -5.24 12.85 -20.33
C LYS A 197 -5.99 11.67 -20.98
N VAL A 198 -6.75 10.90 -20.17
CA VAL A 198 -7.60 9.79 -20.62
C VAL A 198 -9.07 10.03 -20.29
N ASN A 199 -9.97 9.39 -21.04
CA ASN A 199 -11.41 9.51 -20.87
C ASN A 199 -12.05 8.24 -20.28
N LYS A 200 -11.24 7.30 -19.77
CA LYS A 200 -11.73 6.01 -19.27
C LYS A 200 -11.03 5.60 -18.00
N ALA A 201 -11.83 5.20 -17.00
CA ALA A 201 -11.33 4.59 -15.79
C ALA A 201 -12.15 3.37 -15.40
N PHE A 202 -11.49 2.39 -14.75
CA PHE A 202 -12.11 1.20 -14.20
C PHE A 202 -11.84 1.13 -12.70
N ILE A 203 -12.86 0.81 -11.91
CA ILE A 203 -12.71 0.57 -10.47
C ILE A 203 -12.94 -0.91 -10.22
N GLY A 204 -11.87 -1.66 -9.95
CA GLY A 204 -11.95 -3.10 -9.68
C GLY A 204 -12.27 -3.37 -8.21
N ILE A 205 -13.39 -4.03 -7.93
CA ILE A 205 -13.85 -4.40 -6.58
C ILE A 205 -14.15 -5.89 -6.54
N GLU A 206 -13.65 -6.62 -5.54
CA GLU A 206 -14.00 -8.03 -5.35
C GLU A 206 -15.46 -8.21 -4.92
N ASN A 207 -16.09 -9.26 -5.43
CA ASN A 207 -17.54 -9.53 -5.22
C ASN A 207 -17.92 -9.96 -3.79
N ASN A 208 -16.96 -10.02 -2.86
CA ASN A 208 -17.22 -10.13 -1.43
C ASN A 208 -17.58 -8.78 -0.76
N LYS A 209 -17.65 -7.69 -1.53
CA LYS A 209 -18.02 -6.34 -1.11
C LYS A 209 -19.24 -5.85 -1.91
N PRO A 210 -20.41 -6.53 -1.82
CA PRO A 210 -21.58 -6.19 -2.64
C PRO A 210 -22.11 -4.79 -2.34
N ASP A 211 -22.05 -4.33 -1.12
CA ASP A 211 -22.40 -2.98 -0.65
C ASP A 211 -21.54 -1.89 -1.32
N ALA A 212 -20.22 -2.06 -1.31
CA ALA A 212 -19.30 -1.15 -1.99
C ALA A 212 -19.53 -1.16 -3.52
N ILE A 213 -19.73 -2.33 -4.13
CA ILE A 213 -20.04 -2.43 -5.58
C ILE A 213 -21.31 -1.64 -5.89
N GLN A 214 -22.38 -1.84 -5.11
CA GLN A 214 -23.65 -1.15 -5.32
C GLN A 214 -23.50 0.38 -5.17
N LEU A 215 -22.89 0.83 -4.08
CA LEU A 215 -22.70 2.26 -3.82
C LEU A 215 -21.81 2.91 -4.88
N MET A 216 -20.63 2.35 -5.13
CA MET A 216 -19.69 2.89 -6.10
C MET A 216 -20.26 2.92 -7.52
N THR A 217 -21.04 1.90 -7.91
CA THR A 217 -21.74 1.88 -9.23
C THR A 217 -22.79 2.98 -9.31
N LYS A 218 -23.56 3.19 -8.25
CA LYS A 218 -24.55 4.27 -8.18
C LYS A 218 -23.88 5.64 -8.31
N VAL A 219 -22.81 5.89 -7.58
CA VAL A 219 -22.10 7.18 -7.63
C VAL A 219 -21.40 7.36 -8.99
N ALA A 220 -20.75 6.33 -9.52
CA ALA A 220 -20.07 6.35 -10.81
C ALA A 220 -21.00 6.74 -11.98
N SER A 221 -22.31 6.47 -11.89
CA SER A 221 -23.28 6.83 -12.94
C SER A 221 -23.34 8.33 -13.22
N SER A 222 -22.90 9.18 -12.29
CA SER A 222 -22.82 10.63 -12.44
C SER A 222 -21.47 11.12 -12.98
N TYR A 223 -20.52 10.22 -13.27
CA TYR A 223 -19.17 10.55 -13.71
C TYR A 223 -18.88 9.88 -15.07
N ALA A 224 -18.66 10.68 -16.10
CA ALA A 224 -18.42 10.17 -17.45
C ALA A 224 -17.14 9.33 -17.54
N GLY A 225 -17.24 8.16 -18.16
CA GLY A 225 -16.07 7.30 -18.45
C GLY A 225 -15.57 6.47 -17.27
N ILE A 226 -16.23 6.49 -16.11
CA ILE A 226 -15.88 5.65 -14.94
C ILE A 226 -16.80 4.44 -14.89
N GLU A 227 -16.21 3.23 -14.84
CA GLU A 227 -16.90 1.96 -14.78
C GLU A 227 -16.46 1.15 -13.56
N VAL A 228 -17.41 0.68 -12.74
CA VAL A 228 -17.14 -0.27 -11.66
C VAL A 228 -17.14 -1.69 -12.22
N VAL A 229 -16.09 -2.44 -11.96
CA VAL A 229 -15.88 -3.80 -12.47
C VAL A 229 -15.87 -4.80 -11.29
N PRO A 230 -16.95 -5.56 -11.10
CA PRO A 230 -16.96 -6.65 -10.12
C PRO A 230 -15.98 -7.76 -10.51
N LEU A 231 -15.12 -8.15 -9.55
CA LEU A 231 -14.07 -9.14 -9.74
C LEU A 231 -14.32 -10.37 -8.87
N LYS A 232 -13.83 -11.54 -9.32
CA LYS A 232 -13.88 -12.76 -8.53
C LYS A 232 -12.93 -12.66 -7.34
N VAL A 233 -13.37 -13.09 -6.15
CA VAL A 233 -12.48 -13.27 -4.98
C VAL A 233 -11.43 -14.32 -5.31
N LYS A 234 -10.19 -13.89 -5.45
CA LYS A 234 -9.03 -14.73 -5.78
C LYS A 234 -7.74 -13.97 -5.45
N TYR A 235 -6.95 -14.47 -4.53
CA TYR A 235 -5.70 -13.82 -4.14
C TYR A 235 -4.54 -14.18 -5.10
N PRO A 236 -3.70 -13.24 -5.59
CA PRO A 236 -3.69 -11.79 -5.31
C PRO A 236 -4.37 -10.96 -6.42
N GLN A 237 -5.71 -10.91 -6.46
CA GLN A 237 -6.49 -10.16 -7.46
C GLN A 237 -6.11 -8.66 -7.50
N GLY A 238 -5.67 -8.09 -6.35
CA GLY A 238 -5.20 -6.70 -6.22
C GLY A 238 -3.73 -6.51 -6.63
N GLY A 239 -3.01 -7.54 -7.04
CA GLY A 239 -1.70 -7.36 -7.66
C GLY A 239 -1.83 -6.51 -8.93
N GLU A 240 -0.97 -5.51 -9.10
CA GLU A 240 -1.08 -4.53 -10.21
C GLU A 240 -1.17 -5.22 -11.58
N LYS A 241 -0.26 -6.18 -11.86
CA LYS A 241 -0.26 -6.94 -13.13
C LYS A 241 -1.48 -7.86 -13.27
N GLN A 242 -1.92 -8.47 -12.16
CA GLN A 242 -3.11 -9.34 -12.11
C GLN A 242 -4.39 -8.55 -12.34
N LEU A 243 -4.48 -7.34 -11.77
CA LEU A 243 -5.63 -6.47 -11.95
C LEU A 243 -5.74 -5.97 -13.40
N ILE A 244 -4.62 -5.60 -14.02
CA ILE A 244 -4.56 -5.24 -15.45
C ILE A 244 -5.07 -6.40 -16.30
N ASP A 245 -4.56 -7.63 -16.11
CA ASP A 245 -5.02 -8.83 -16.85
C ASP A 245 -6.53 -9.09 -16.62
N ALA A 246 -6.99 -8.99 -15.37
CA ALA A 246 -8.40 -9.22 -15.04
C ALA A 246 -9.34 -8.25 -15.80
N ILE A 247 -8.99 -6.97 -15.86
CA ILE A 247 -9.85 -5.92 -16.42
C ILE A 247 -9.68 -5.80 -17.93
N THR A 248 -8.44 -5.72 -18.44
CA THR A 248 -8.13 -5.38 -19.83
C THR A 248 -7.84 -6.58 -20.71
N LYS A 249 -7.57 -7.76 -20.12
CA LYS A 249 -7.05 -8.96 -20.80
C LYS A 249 -5.69 -8.75 -21.46
N ARG A 250 -4.94 -7.71 -21.05
CA ARG A 250 -3.56 -7.46 -21.48
C ARG A 250 -2.61 -7.88 -20.36
N GLN A 251 -1.49 -8.48 -20.72
CA GLN A 251 -0.46 -8.93 -19.77
C GLN A 251 0.76 -8.03 -19.84
N VAL A 252 1.26 -7.65 -18.66
CA VAL A 252 2.51 -6.90 -18.54
C VAL A 252 3.67 -7.88 -18.67
N ALA A 253 4.50 -7.72 -19.69
CA ALA A 253 5.65 -8.59 -19.93
C ALA A 253 6.67 -8.55 -18.77
N SER A 254 7.56 -9.57 -18.72
CA SER A 254 8.68 -9.61 -17.77
C SER A 254 9.55 -8.36 -17.92
N GLY A 255 9.90 -7.73 -16.79
CA GLY A 255 10.69 -6.50 -16.76
C GLY A 255 9.98 -5.23 -17.28
N ALA A 256 8.81 -5.35 -17.91
CA ALA A 256 8.07 -4.20 -18.42
C ALA A 256 7.30 -3.45 -17.32
N LEU A 257 7.06 -2.15 -17.56
CA LEU A 257 6.22 -1.32 -16.71
C LEU A 257 4.72 -1.54 -17.02
N PRO A 258 3.82 -1.39 -16.03
CA PRO A 258 2.37 -1.45 -16.24
C PRO A 258 1.86 -0.59 -17.39
N ILE A 259 2.40 0.62 -17.55
CA ILE A 259 2.05 1.55 -18.62
C ILE A 259 2.28 0.99 -20.05
N SER A 260 3.11 -0.04 -20.19
CA SER A 260 3.29 -0.73 -21.51
C SER A 260 2.00 -1.36 -22.02
N THR A 261 1.02 -1.57 -21.16
CA THR A 261 -0.34 -2.04 -21.51
C THR A 261 -1.35 -0.89 -21.69
N GLY A 262 -0.91 0.36 -21.62
CA GLY A 262 -1.78 1.53 -21.66
C GLY A 262 -2.50 1.82 -20.32
N ALA A 263 -2.24 1.05 -19.26
CA ALA A 263 -2.92 1.20 -17.97
C ALA A 263 -2.07 1.95 -16.95
N VAL A 264 -2.68 2.92 -16.26
CA VAL A 264 -2.13 3.56 -15.05
C VAL A 264 -2.95 3.08 -13.86
N VAL A 265 -2.31 2.34 -12.96
CA VAL A 265 -2.99 1.73 -11.80
C VAL A 265 -2.74 2.55 -10.55
N GLN A 266 -3.81 2.90 -9.83
CA GLN A 266 -3.77 3.57 -8.53
C GLN A 266 -4.66 2.85 -7.52
N ASN A 267 -4.32 2.87 -6.24
CA ASN A 267 -5.17 2.33 -5.18
C ASN A 267 -6.34 3.28 -4.87
N VAL A 268 -7.46 2.78 -4.37
CA VAL A 268 -8.65 3.59 -4.04
C VAL A 268 -8.36 4.65 -2.97
N GLY A 269 -7.58 4.32 -1.93
CA GLY A 269 -7.14 5.29 -0.92
C GLY A 269 -6.21 6.35 -1.52
N THR A 270 -5.41 6.01 -2.55
CA THR A 270 -4.62 6.99 -3.29
C THR A 270 -5.52 7.94 -4.08
N ALA A 271 -6.60 7.45 -4.70
CA ALA A 271 -7.56 8.32 -5.39
C ALA A 271 -8.23 9.30 -4.41
N PHE A 272 -8.60 8.83 -3.22
CA PHE A 272 -9.10 9.69 -2.15
C PHE A 272 -8.06 10.75 -1.73
N ALA A 273 -6.80 10.34 -1.48
CA ALA A 273 -5.72 11.27 -1.12
C ALA A 273 -5.42 12.29 -2.25
N VAL A 274 -5.61 11.92 -3.51
CA VAL A 274 -5.50 12.85 -4.65
C VAL A 274 -6.62 13.89 -4.60
N TYR A 275 -7.85 13.49 -4.30
CA TYR A 275 -8.94 14.44 -4.06
C TYR A 275 -8.57 15.43 -2.96
N GLU A 276 -8.14 14.94 -1.80
CA GLU A 276 -7.75 15.80 -0.68
C GLU A 276 -6.62 16.75 -1.04
N ALA A 277 -5.59 16.27 -1.74
CA ALA A 277 -4.45 17.10 -2.15
C ALA A 277 -4.83 18.19 -3.15
N VAL A 278 -5.65 17.87 -4.14
CA VAL A 278 -5.95 18.78 -5.25
C VAL A 278 -7.06 19.75 -4.88
N GLN A 279 -8.11 19.27 -4.24
CA GLN A 279 -9.32 20.05 -3.93
C GLN A 279 -9.28 20.70 -2.54
N LYS A 280 -8.56 20.10 -1.59
CA LYS A 280 -8.53 20.54 -0.20
C LYS A 280 -7.15 21.08 0.24
N ASN A 281 -6.16 21.11 -0.64
CA ASN A 281 -4.76 21.43 -0.32
C ASN A 281 -4.22 20.62 0.88
N LYS A 282 -4.79 19.42 1.11
CA LYS A 282 -4.45 18.56 2.24
C LYS A 282 -3.36 17.58 1.82
N PRO A 283 -2.11 17.71 2.30
CA PRO A 283 -1.06 16.74 2.04
C PRO A 283 -1.33 15.41 2.75
N LEU A 284 -0.60 14.36 2.32
CA LEU A 284 -0.73 13.02 2.88
C LEU A 284 -0.03 12.94 4.24
N PHE A 285 -0.74 13.26 5.31
CA PHE A 285 -0.27 13.18 6.70
C PHE A 285 -1.09 12.22 7.57
N GLU A 286 -2.17 11.64 7.04
CA GLU A 286 -2.99 10.63 7.73
C GLU A 286 -3.53 9.61 6.74
N ARG A 287 -3.94 8.45 7.23
CA ARG A 287 -4.54 7.41 6.41
C ARG A 287 -5.40 6.47 7.23
N VAL A 288 -6.28 5.72 6.57
CA VAL A 288 -7.04 4.65 7.21
C VAL A 288 -6.17 3.41 7.40
N ILE A 289 -6.18 2.84 8.61
CA ILE A 289 -5.40 1.66 9.03
C ILE A 289 -6.35 0.69 9.73
N THR A 290 -6.39 -0.56 9.29
CA THR A 290 -7.14 -1.64 9.95
C THR A 290 -6.35 -2.20 11.12
N VAL A 291 -6.93 -2.28 12.32
CA VAL A 291 -6.40 -3.05 13.45
C VAL A 291 -7.32 -4.23 13.70
N THR A 292 -6.80 -5.46 13.63
CA THR A 292 -7.63 -6.66 13.57
C THR A 292 -6.91 -7.92 14.06
N GLY A 293 -7.68 -8.97 14.27
CA GLY A 293 -7.23 -10.29 14.69
C GLY A 293 -8.35 -11.03 15.39
N LYS A 294 -8.34 -12.35 15.38
CA LYS A 294 -9.45 -13.16 15.94
C LYS A 294 -9.65 -13.00 17.44
N SER A 295 -8.59 -12.67 18.16
CA SER A 295 -8.65 -12.45 19.61
C SER A 295 -8.66 -10.96 19.97
N VAL A 296 -8.65 -10.04 18.99
CA VAL A 296 -8.74 -8.60 19.25
C VAL A 296 -10.15 -8.27 19.75
N ALA A 297 -10.22 -7.53 20.85
CA ALA A 297 -11.48 -7.23 21.51
C ALA A 297 -12.43 -6.38 20.63
N ARG A 298 -11.87 -5.40 19.92
CA ARG A 298 -12.64 -4.47 19.06
C ARG A 298 -11.91 -4.21 17.74
N PRO A 299 -11.94 -5.15 16.76
CA PRO A 299 -11.37 -4.91 15.45
C PRO A 299 -11.96 -3.65 14.81
N SER A 300 -11.12 -2.72 14.34
CA SER A 300 -11.57 -1.39 13.90
C SER A 300 -10.71 -0.87 12.75
N ASN A 301 -11.25 0.13 12.02
CA ASN A 301 -10.52 0.94 11.06
C ASN A 301 -10.29 2.32 11.65
N PHE A 302 -9.06 2.79 11.69
CA PHE A 302 -8.69 4.09 12.23
C PHE A 302 -8.19 5.03 11.15
N LEU A 303 -8.72 6.27 11.11
CA LEU A 303 -8.04 7.38 10.47
C LEU A 303 -6.94 7.84 11.42
N ALA A 304 -5.69 7.46 11.12
CA ALA A 304 -4.55 7.69 11.99
C ALA A 304 -3.54 8.64 11.37
N ARG A 305 -3.00 9.55 12.19
CA ARG A 305 -1.88 10.43 11.82
C ARG A 305 -0.64 9.59 11.55
N ILE A 306 0.08 9.89 10.47
CA ILE A 306 1.35 9.24 10.15
C ILE A 306 2.36 9.57 11.24
N GLY A 307 3.07 8.57 11.75
CA GLY A 307 3.98 8.71 12.89
C GLY A 307 3.37 8.37 14.25
N THR A 308 2.06 8.03 14.30
CA THR A 308 1.44 7.46 15.51
C THR A 308 2.06 6.09 15.81
N PRO A 309 2.48 5.79 17.05
CA PRO A 309 2.93 4.44 17.42
C PRO A 309 1.83 3.41 17.17
N MET A 310 2.16 2.26 16.57
CA MET A 310 1.19 1.18 16.34
C MET A 310 0.56 0.68 17.65
N LYS A 311 1.34 0.71 18.74
CA LYS A 311 0.85 0.40 20.10
C LYS A 311 -0.38 1.20 20.47
N GLN A 312 -0.41 2.50 20.18
CA GLN A 312 -1.56 3.35 20.51
C GLN A 312 -2.85 2.88 19.82
N LEU A 313 -2.76 2.47 18.55
CA LEU A 313 -3.90 1.92 17.81
C LEU A 313 -4.32 0.53 18.34
N ILE A 314 -3.36 -0.29 18.75
CA ILE A 314 -3.61 -1.58 19.41
C ILE A 314 -4.33 -1.36 20.73
N ASP A 315 -3.87 -0.43 21.56
CA ASP A 315 -4.47 -0.10 22.85
C ASP A 315 -5.91 0.40 22.70
N ALA A 316 -6.19 1.20 21.65
CA ALA A 316 -7.55 1.65 21.31
C ALA A 316 -8.49 0.48 20.94
N CYS A 317 -7.96 -0.65 20.49
CA CYS A 317 -8.70 -1.88 20.24
C CYS A 317 -8.87 -2.79 21.45
N GLY A 318 -8.38 -2.39 22.63
CA GLY A 318 -8.43 -3.17 23.88
C GLY A 318 -7.09 -3.80 24.27
N GLY A 319 -5.99 -3.38 23.64
CA GLY A 319 -4.65 -3.87 23.90
C GLY A 319 -4.31 -5.19 23.20
N LEU A 320 -3.11 -5.71 23.51
CA LEU A 320 -2.69 -7.02 23.02
C LEU A 320 -3.43 -8.13 23.77
N PRO A 321 -4.13 -9.06 23.08
CA PRO A 321 -4.69 -10.26 23.69
C PRO A 321 -3.62 -11.11 24.39
N GLU A 322 -3.97 -11.79 25.48
CA GLU A 322 -3.05 -12.67 26.24
C GLU A 322 -2.50 -13.83 25.39
N ASP A 323 -3.28 -14.29 24.41
CA ASP A 323 -2.90 -15.37 23.52
C ASP A 323 -2.13 -14.89 22.28
N THR A 324 -1.67 -13.62 22.25
CA THR A 324 -0.90 -13.06 21.14
C THR A 324 0.33 -13.91 20.85
N GLY A 325 0.44 -14.36 19.62
CA GLY A 325 1.59 -15.11 19.12
C GLY A 325 2.48 -14.30 18.16
N LYS A 326 1.88 -13.32 17.46
CA LYS A 326 2.59 -12.49 16.46
C LYS A 326 1.79 -11.23 16.16
N VAL A 327 2.47 -10.11 15.96
CA VAL A 327 1.89 -8.88 15.37
C VAL A 327 2.51 -8.65 14.01
N ILE A 328 1.68 -8.38 13.00
CA ILE A 328 2.08 -8.18 11.60
C ILE A 328 1.68 -6.77 11.18
N GLY A 329 2.63 -6.01 10.63
CA GLY A 329 2.34 -4.79 9.89
C GLY A 329 1.88 -5.15 8.47
N GLY A 330 0.60 -4.92 8.18
CA GLY A 330 -0.09 -5.34 6.96
C GLY A 330 -0.98 -6.57 7.16
N GLY A 331 -1.31 -7.27 6.06
CA GLY A 331 -2.07 -8.52 6.10
C GLY A 331 -1.18 -9.77 6.23
N PRO A 332 -1.77 -10.97 6.35
CA PRO A 332 -1.02 -12.20 6.64
C PRO A 332 -0.21 -12.72 5.46
N MET A 333 -0.54 -12.32 4.22
CA MET A 333 0.11 -12.84 3.01
C MET A 333 1.37 -12.08 2.64
N MET A 334 1.34 -10.74 2.65
CA MET A 334 2.46 -9.88 2.25
C MET A 334 3.09 -9.10 3.42
N GLY A 335 2.39 -8.97 4.55
CA GLY A 335 2.85 -8.22 5.71
C GLY A 335 4.12 -8.79 6.33
N LYS A 336 4.71 -8.04 7.25
CA LYS A 336 5.93 -8.42 7.99
C LYS A 336 5.65 -8.46 9.48
N ALA A 337 6.18 -9.49 10.15
CA ALA A 337 6.12 -9.56 11.61
C ALA A 337 6.92 -8.39 12.21
N LEU A 338 6.31 -7.70 13.15
CA LEU A 338 6.94 -6.58 13.85
C LEU A 338 7.89 -7.09 14.93
N VAL A 339 9.04 -6.45 15.09
CA VAL A 339 9.99 -6.74 16.16
C VAL A 339 9.56 -6.11 17.49
N ASN A 340 8.81 -5.02 17.44
CA ASN A 340 8.14 -4.38 18.57
C ASN A 340 6.91 -3.62 18.08
N ILE A 341 6.04 -3.20 18.98
CA ILE A 341 4.79 -2.50 18.64
C ILE A 341 4.88 -0.97 18.75
N ASP A 342 6.01 -0.43 19.22
CA ASP A 342 6.22 1.02 19.32
C ASP A 342 6.68 1.64 18.01
N VAL A 343 6.77 0.83 16.94
CA VAL A 343 7.09 1.32 15.59
C VAL A 343 6.04 2.31 15.11
N PRO A 344 6.46 3.40 14.45
CA PRO A 344 5.51 4.40 13.95
C PRO A 344 4.73 3.89 12.73
N THR A 345 3.49 4.34 12.60
CA THR A 345 2.74 4.23 11.36
C THR A 345 3.40 5.07 10.26
N ALA A 346 3.32 4.61 9.03
CA ALA A 346 3.87 5.27 7.85
C ALA A 346 2.81 5.35 6.74
N LYS A 347 3.09 6.07 5.66
CA LYS A 347 2.21 6.16 4.47
C LYS A 347 1.79 4.78 3.94
N GLY A 348 2.65 3.76 4.08
CA GLY A 348 2.40 2.38 3.66
C GLY A 348 1.68 1.48 4.66
N SER A 349 1.38 1.94 5.87
CA SER A 349 0.76 1.12 6.92
C SER A 349 -0.72 0.89 6.61
N SER A 350 -1.08 -0.23 6.00
CA SER A 350 -2.47 -0.57 5.66
C SER A 350 -3.22 -1.28 6.78
N GLY A 351 -2.50 -1.97 7.67
CA GLY A 351 -3.12 -2.68 8.79
C GLY A 351 -2.12 -3.16 9.83
N ILE A 352 -2.66 -3.54 10.97
CA ILE A 352 -1.98 -4.18 12.10
C ILE A 352 -2.78 -5.43 12.42
N LEU A 353 -2.22 -6.59 12.08
CA LEU A 353 -2.85 -7.88 12.33
C LEU A 353 -2.23 -8.55 13.56
N ILE A 354 -3.05 -8.84 14.55
CA ILE A 354 -2.66 -9.53 15.77
C ILE A 354 -3.11 -11.00 15.65
N MET A 355 -2.16 -11.89 15.43
CA MET A 355 -2.41 -13.33 15.33
C MET A 355 -2.27 -13.97 16.71
N ASN A 356 -3.22 -14.84 17.05
CA ASN A 356 -3.10 -15.66 18.25
C ASN A 356 -2.02 -16.73 18.09
N ARG A 357 -1.61 -17.37 19.18
CA ARG A 357 -0.52 -18.37 19.20
C ARG A 357 -0.75 -19.52 18.23
N LYS A 358 -2.02 -19.95 18.04
CA LYS A 358 -2.37 -21.05 17.14
C LYS A 358 -2.14 -20.64 15.67
N GLU A 359 -2.58 -19.45 15.28
CA GLU A 359 -2.44 -18.95 13.91
C GLU A 359 -1.00 -18.52 13.59
N ALA A 360 -0.27 -18.01 14.59
CA ALA A 360 1.10 -17.56 14.44
C ALA A 360 2.12 -18.71 14.28
N LYS A 361 1.75 -19.93 14.69
CA LYS A 361 2.63 -21.10 14.62
C LYS A 361 2.81 -21.55 13.19
N ARG A 362 4.03 -21.49 12.68
CA ARG A 362 4.41 -22.14 11.42
C ARG A 362 4.64 -23.63 11.67
N GLY A 363 4.18 -24.48 10.75
CA GLY A 363 4.56 -25.89 10.75
C GLY A 363 6.06 -26.06 10.47
N GLU A 364 6.65 -27.18 10.91
CA GLU A 364 8.03 -27.51 10.60
C GLU A 364 8.22 -27.68 9.08
N ALA A 365 9.29 -27.11 8.55
CA ALA A 365 9.64 -27.24 7.16
C ALA A 365 10.07 -28.69 6.87
N GLN A 366 9.42 -29.34 5.91
CA GLN A 366 9.70 -30.69 5.46
C GLN A 366 10.40 -30.67 4.10
N THR A 367 10.98 -31.82 3.73
CA THR A 367 11.56 -32.01 2.40
C THR A 367 10.51 -31.76 1.32
N CYS A 368 10.91 -31.11 0.23
CA CYS A 368 10.03 -30.85 -0.91
C CYS A 368 9.60 -32.16 -1.57
N ILE A 369 8.29 -32.43 -1.61
CA ILE A 369 7.70 -33.63 -2.23
C ILE A 369 7.44 -33.47 -3.74
N ARG A 370 7.91 -32.39 -4.37
CA ARG A 370 7.78 -32.09 -5.80
C ARG A 370 6.35 -32.10 -6.35
N CYS A 371 5.35 -31.69 -5.56
CA CYS A 371 3.92 -31.69 -5.93
C CYS A 371 3.50 -30.57 -6.87
N ALA A 372 4.38 -29.62 -7.21
CA ALA A 372 4.18 -28.46 -8.08
C ALA A 372 3.06 -27.47 -7.65
N LYS A 373 2.42 -27.63 -6.48
CA LYS A 373 1.36 -26.70 -6.03
C LYS A 373 1.83 -25.25 -5.98
N CYS A 374 3.08 -24.99 -5.59
CA CYS A 374 3.65 -23.63 -5.57
C CYS A 374 3.80 -23.03 -6.97
N VAL A 375 4.06 -23.85 -7.99
CA VAL A 375 4.13 -23.43 -9.41
C VAL A 375 2.72 -23.07 -9.88
N SER A 376 1.75 -23.97 -9.67
CA SER A 376 0.36 -23.75 -10.06
C SER A 376 -0.28 -22.53 -9.35
N ALA A 377 0.17 -22.19 -8.14
CA ALA A 377 -0.32 -21.04 -7.38
C ALA A 377 0.39 -19.72 -7.76
N CYS A 378 1.54 -19.78 -8.46
CA CYS A 378 2.31 -18.57 -8.77
C CYS A 378 1.59 -17.71 -9.83
N PRO A 379 1.17 -16.45 -9.51
CA PRO A 379 0.49 -15.60 -10.47
C PRO A 379 1.43 -14.97 -11.50
N MET A 380 2.74 -15.25 -11.39
CA MET A 380 3.78 -14.76 -12.30
C MET A 380 4.40 -15.89 -13.16
N GLY A 381 3.89 -17.13 -13.02
CA GLY A 381 4.40 -18.27 -13.77
C GLY A 381 5.87 -18.64 -13.43
N LEU A 382 6.30 -18.37 -12.20
CA LEU A 382 7.64 -18.75 -11.71
C LEU A 382 7.61 -20.15 -11.11
N GLU A 383 8.83 -20.68 -10.85
CA GLU A 383 9.04 -21.97 -10.18
C GLU A 383 9.54 -21.78 -8.73
N PRO A 384 8.64 -21.46 -7.75
CA PRO A 384 9.06 -21.12 -6.40
C PRO A 384 9.85 -22.20 -5.67
N TYR A 385 9.65 -23.49 -5.99
CA TYR A 385 10.43 -24.58 -5.41
C TYR A 385 11.90 -24.52 -5.83
N LEU A 386 12.16 -24.18 -7.13
CA LEU A 386 13.50 -24.01 -7.68
C LEU A 386 14.16 -22.75 -7.09
N LEU A 387 13.45 -21.62 -7.14
CA LEU A 387 13.92 -20.36 -6.55
C LEU A 387 14.27 -20.53 -5.06
N GLY A 388 13.47 -21.30 -4.31
CA GLY A 388 13.78 -21.64 -2.92
C GLY A 388 15.06 -22.43 -2.77
N ALA A 389 15.27 -23.47 -3.58
CA ALA A 389 16.49 -24.28 -3.53
C ALA A 389 17.74 -23.47 -3.93
N LEU A 390 17.63 -22.64 -4.97
CA LEU A 390 18.72 -21.75 -5.38
C LEU A 390 19.09 -20.74 -4.29
N SER A 391 18.10 -20.18 -3.61
CA SER A 391 18.31 -19.25 -2.49
C SER A 391 19.01 -19.93 -1.30
N GLU A 392 18.60 -21.16 -0.95
CA GLU A 392 19.24 -21.97 0.10
C GLU A 392 20.71 -22.24 -0.20
N ASN A 393 21.04 -22.48 -1.47
CA ASN A 393 22.41 -22.74 -1.92
C ASN A 393 23.23 -21.48 -2.28
N GLY A 394 22.61 -20.28 -2.19
CA GLY A 394 23.29 -19.03 -2.51
C GLY A 394 23.57 -18.80 -4.01
N ASP A 395 22.92 -19.56 -4.90
CA ASP A 395 23.08 -19.42 -6.36
C ASP A 395 22.17 -18.29 -6.91
N PHE A 396 22.55 -17.06 -6.62
CA PHE A 396 21.80 -15.87 -7.02
C PHE A 396 21.92 -15.53 -8.51
N GLU A 397 22.98 -15.98 -9.17
CA GLU A 397 23.16 -15.80 -10.62
C GLU A 397 22.13 -16.62 -11.40
N THR A 398 21.92 -17.88 -11.01
CA THR A 398 20.87 -18.71 -11.59
C THR A 398 19.48 -18.19 -11.23
N MET A 399 19.27 -17.69 -10.00
CA MET A 399 17.99 -17.05 -9.63
C MET A 399 17.64 -15.86 -10.52
N GLU A 400 18.62 -15.06 -10.95
CA GLU A 400 18.40 -13.96 -11.90
C GLU A 400 17.94 -14.48 -13.27
N LYS A 401 18.59 -15.54 -13.78
CA LYS A 401 18.20 -16.20 -15.04
C LYS A 401 16.78 -16.78 -14.96
N GLU A 402 16.41 -17.32 -13.80
CA GLU A 402 15.08 -17.84 -13.46
C GLU A 402 14.08 -16.72 -13.11
N ARG A 403 14.40 -15.47 -13.42
CA ARG A 403 13.51 -14.29 -13.36
C ARG A 403 12.95 -14.00 -11.97
N ILE A 404 13.75 -14.18 -10.90
CA ILE A 404 13.31 -13.85 -9.53
C ILE A 404 12.79 -12.42 -9.39
N MET A 405 13.27 -11.48 -10.23
CA MET A 405 12.83 -10.08 -10.20
C MET A 405 11.36 -9.90 -10.59
N ASP A 406 10.75 -10.86 -11.30
CA ASP A 406 9.31 -10.84 -11.58
C ASP A 406 8.46 -11.28 -10.39
N CYS A 407 9.03 -11.83 -9.33
CA CYS A 407 8.31 -12.21 -8.13
C CYS A 407 7.70 -10.98 -7.47
N ILE A 408 6.36 -10.98 -7.29
CA ILE A 408 5.62 -9.91 -6.61
C ILE A 408 5.50 -10.12 -5.09
N GLU A 409 6.17 -11.12 -4.55
CA GLU A 409 6.24 -11.44 -3.11
C GLU A 409 4.85 -11.65 -2.46
N CYS A 410 3.89 -12.16 -3.21
CA CYS A 410 2.51 -12.33 -2.76
C CYS A 410 2.30 -13.46 -1.74
N GLY A 411 3.24 -14.38 -1.55
CA GLY A 411 3.13 -15.48 -0.60
C GLY A 411 2.25 -16.66 -1.04
N SER A 412 1.61 -16.64 -2.21
CA SER A 412 0.74 -17.73 -2.68
C SER A 412 1.44 -19.09 -2.72
N CYS A 413 2.72 -19.12 -3.08
CA CYS A 413 3.55 -20.32 -3.12
C CYS A 413 3.77 -20.94 -1.72
N GLN A 414 4.01 -20.11 -0.70
CA GLN A 414 4.18 -20.55 0.68
C GLN A 414 2.84 -21.00 1.27
N PHE A 415 1.77 -20.24 1.04
CA PHE A 415 0.43 -20.56 1.51
C PHE A 415 -0.04 -21.96 1.08
N THR A 416 0.25 -22.37 -0.17
CA THR A 416 -0.19 -23.66 -0.73
C THR A 416 0.77 -24.81 -0.47
N CYS A 417 1.96 -24.57 0.12
CA CYS A 417 3.00 -25.59 0.27
C CYS A 417 2.66 -26.63 1.37
N PRO A 418 2.38 -27.91 1.05
CA PRO A 418 2.05 -28.91 2.06
C PRO A 418 3.26 -29.33 2.92
N ALA A 419 4.48 -29.02 2.47
CA ALA A 419 5.73 -29.27 3.20
C ALA A 419 6.17 -28.08 4.07
N ASN A 420 5.32 -27.08 4.27
CA ASN A 420 5.58 -25.87 5.08
C ASN A 420 6.89 -25.15 4.74
N ARG A 421 7.38 -25.27 3.50
CA ARG A 421 8.64 -24.60 3.10
C ARG A 421 8.44 -23.08 3.10
N PRO A 422 9.40 -22.31 3.67
CA PRO A 422 9.32 -20.85 3.74
C PRO A 422 9.67 -20.18 2.40
N LEU A 423 8.92 -20.54 1.35
CA LEU A 423 9.20 -20.15 -0.03
C LEU A 423 9.21 -18.63 -0.24
N LEU A 424 8.34 -17.91 0.45
CA LEU A 424 8.31 -16.45 0.38
C LEU A 424 9.58 -15.84 0.98
N ASP A 425 10.05 -16.37 2.10
CA ASP A 425 11.26 -15.88 2.78
C ASP A 425 12.48 -16.09 1.88
N TYR A 426 12.61 -17.26 1.22
CA TYR A 426 13.65 -17.53 0.23
C TYR A 426 13.58 -16.62 -1.00
N CYS A 427 12.36 -16.40 -1.54
CA CYS A 427 12.18 -15.49 -2.66
C CYS A 427 12.55 -14.04 -2.30
N ARG A 428 12.19 -13.56 -1.11
CA ARG A 428 12.56 -12.22 -0.64
C ARG A 428 14.06 -12.07 -0.46
N LEU A 429 14.73 -13.07 0.15
CA LEU A 429 16.18 -13.08 0.31
C LEU A 429 16.88 -13.03 -1.06
N GLY A 430 16.53 -13.96 -1.94
CA GLY A 430 17.12 -14.06 -3.28
C GLY A 430 16.89 -12.81 -4.12
N LYS A 431 15.66 -12.29 -4.15
CA LYS A 431 15.33 -11.06 -4.87
C LYS A 431 16.12 -9.84 -4.35
N GLY A 432 16.30 -9.74 -3.03
CA GLY A 432 17.13 -8.70 -2.42
C GLY A 432 18.59 -8.77 -2.86
N LYS A 433 19.18 -9.99 -2.88
CA LYS A 433 20.56 -10.24 -3.31
C LYS A 433 20.74 -9.97 -4.80
N VAL A 434 19.87 -10.52 -5.65
CA VAL A 434 19.89 -10.27 -7.11
C VAL A 434 19.74 -8.80 -7.44
N GLY A 435 18.81 -8.11 -6.77
CA GLY A 435 18.63 -6.67 -6.94
C GLY A 435 19.89 -5.85 -6.57
N ALA A 436 20.63 -6.27 -5.53
CA ALA A 436 21.90 -5.64 -5.17
C ALA A 436 22.98 -5.90 -6.24
N MET A 437 23.06 -7.14 -6.78
CA MET A 437 23.99 -7.49 -7.86
C MET A 437 23.72 -6.67 -9.13
N ILE A 438 22.45 -6.50 -9.52
CA ILE A 438 22.05 -5.70 -10.67
C ILE A 438 22.50 -4.24 -10.50
N ARG A 439 22.21 -3.62 -9.33
CA ARG A 439 22.64 -2.25 -9.03
C ARG A 439 24.16 -2.08 -9.06
N ALA A 440 24.89 -3.03 -8.49
CA ALA A 440 26.37 -2.99 -8.51
C ALA A 440 26.94 -3.04 -9.92
N ARG A 441 26.32 -3.82 -10.84
CA ARG A 441 26.70 -3.86 -12.25
C ARG A 441 26.36 -2.56 -13.00
N GLN A 442 25.23 -1.94 -12.67
CA GLN A 442 24.85 -0.64 -13.27
C GLN A 442 25.74 0.51 -12.81
N ALA A 443 26.19 0.51 -11.56
CA ALA A 443 27.09 1.52 -11.01
C ALA A 443 28.54 1.46 -11.57
N LYS A 444 28.92 0.34 -12.21
CA LYS A 444 30.23 0.14 -12.86
C LYS A 444 30.25 0.52 -14.36
N LYS A 445 29.06 0.79 -14.93
CA LYS A 445 28.90 1.31 -16.30
C LYS A 445 28.78 2.82 -16.30
#